data_2da7e22547a6fabce54ace0898949484
#
_entry.id   2da7e22547a6fabce54ace0898949484
#
_cell.length_a   1.000
_cell.length_b   1.000
_cell.length_c   1.000
_cell.angle_alpha   90.00
_cell.angle_beta   90.00
_cell.angle_gamma   90.00
#
_symmetry.space_group_name_H-M   'P 1'
#
loop_
_entity.id
_entity.type
_entity.pdbx_description
1 polymer ?
#
loop_
_entity_poly.entity_id
_entity_poly.type
_entity_poly.pdbx_seq_one_letter_code
_entity_poly.pdbx_strand_id
1 'polypeptide(L)'
;MREDARRPVIGHDAGMTDSSTSASGALTELEQQRLQRKVLIVLATGQVMGGLGVGATLALGALLVAEVSGSSALSGLAATMNTLGAAILAIPLARLAQRRGRRISLTTGALVAILGAAVIITAAVLGSLPLLLIGMGLQGAGMALNLQSRFAATDLALKKTRARDLSLIVWSTTIGSVVGPNLFEPSELLGRTLGLPQFTGGFLIAMAAQILGAAVYFLGLRPDPLKLALAQGASVKNKPSPTGGFGSLRSIPAARRAVLIVALSHAVMVAVMSMTPVHLTSHGATLSIVGLTISLHVAGMYALSPVFGWLADKIGRAQTVLLGQVTFAVSLLLTFFGAENQTVVLVALILLGLGWSASTVAGSTMVTESVAVQDRPGLQGTSDLVMNLCGAAGGALAGPILTMVGFSGLGLVYLVAVIVVAVAAVRTLRAPRPAN
;
A
#
# COMPACT_ATOMS: atom_id res chain seq x y z
N MET A 1 -58.92 -67.15 -9.22
CA MET A 1 -58.36 -68.51 -8.88
C MET A 1 -56.98 -68.29 -8.33
N ARG A 2 -56.83 -68.56 -7.04
CA ARG A 2 -55.67 -68.72 -6.14
C ARG A 2 -54.73 -67.49 -5.97
N GLU A 3 -54.77 -66.76 -4.85
CA GLU A 3 -54.25 -67.15 -3.52
C GLU A 3 -52.78 -67.53 -3.61
N ASP A 4 -51.82 -66.92 -2.95
CA ASP A 4 -51.58 -66.90 -1.48
C ASP A 4 -50.44 -65.97 -1.18
N ALA A 5 -50.53 -65.09 -0.24
CA ALA A 5 -50.27 -65.23 1.17
C ALA A 5 -48.81 -65.03 1.61
N ARG A 6 -48.59 -63.91 2.35
CA ARG A 6 -47.86 -63.77 3.63
C ARG A 6 -46.38 -64.22 3.74
N ARG A 7 -45.47 -63.38 4.18
CA ARG A 7 -45.27 -62.98 5.60
C ARG A 7 -44.12 -61.97 5.72
N PRO A 8 -44.10 -61.19 6.80
CA PRO A 8 -43.05 -60.24 7.09
C PRO A 8 -41.88 -60.92 7.79
N VAL A 9 -40.63 -60.51 7.52
CA VAL A 9 -39.48 -60.83 8.37
C VAL A 9 -38.99 -59.56 8.99
N ILE A 10 -39.17 -59.50 10.31
CA ILE A 10 -38.52 -58.64 11.27
C ILE A 10 -37.07 -59.13 11.37
N GLY A 11 -36.13 -58.24 11.34
CA GLY A 11 -34.76 -58.59 11.68
C GLY A 11 -33.75 -57.51 11.54
N HIS A 12 -33.50 -56.83 12.63
CA HIS A 12 -32.24 -56.33 13.16
C HIS A 12 -31.43 -55.28 12.41
N ASP A 13 -31.34 -54.20 13.12
CA ASP A 13 -30.11 -53.54 13.61
C ASP A 13 -28.88 -53.81 12.78
N ALA A 14 -28.36 -52.77 12.29
CA ALA A 14 -26.97 -52.42 12.55
C ALA A 14 -26.52 -51.28 11.62
N GLY A 15 -25.97 -50.35 12.18
CA GLY A 15 -25.06 -49.51 11.45
C GLY A 15 -25.54 -48.08 11.18
N MET A 16 -25.76 -47.34 12.24
CA MET A 16 -25.28 -45.93 12.21
C MET A 16 -23.80 -45.99 11.87
N THR A 17 -23.49 -46.14 10.59
CA THR A 17 -22.18 -45.73 10.09
C THR A 17 -22.18 -44.23 10.08
N ASP A 18 -21.60 -43.74 11.11
CA ASP A 18 -21.04 -42.43 11.27
C ASP A 18 -20.25 -42.07 10.00
N SER A 19 -20.93 -41.49 9.02
CA SER A 19 -20.28 -40.91 7.85
C SER A 19 -19.72 -39.52 8.20
N SER A 20 -19.04 -39.42 9.34
CA SER A 20 -18.07 -38.41 9.66
C SER A 20 -16.77 -38.71 8.91
N THR A 21 -16.85 -38.98 7.60
CA THR A 21 -15.67 -38.93 6.73
C THR A 21 -15.40 -37.47 6.47
N SER A 22 -14.68 -36.88 7.45
CA SER A 22 -13.72 -35.79 7.25
C SER A 22 -13.76 -35.20 5.85
N ALA A 23 -14.48 -34.09 5.67
CA ALA A 23 -14.11 -33.04 4.72
C ALA A 23 -12.78 -32.47 5.20
N SER A 24 -11.70 -33.26 5.02
CA SER A 24 -10.32 -32.98 5.37
C SER A 24 -9.84 -31.78 4.55
N GLY A 25 -9.69 -30.63 5.17
CA GLY A 25 -8.85 -29.56 4.66
C GLY A 25 -9.41 -28.15 4.62
N ALA A 26 -10.71 -27.93 4.74
CA ALA A 26 -11.28 -26.59 4.82
C ALA A 26 -11.25 -26.08 6.26
N LEU A 27 -10.59 -24.94 6.51
CA LEU A 27 -10.65 -24.26 7.80
C LEU A 27 -12.10 -23.86 8.11
N THR A 28 -12.52 -24.08 9.36
CA THR A 28 -13.78 -23.52 9.84
C THR A 28 -13.70 -21.98 9.83
N GLU A 29 -14.83 -21.29 9.75
CA GLU A 29 -14.87 -19.82 9.76
C GLU A 29 -14.17 -19.24 11.01
N LEU A 30 -14.31 -19.89 12.17
CA LEU A 30 -13.64 -19.50 13.41
C LEU A 30 -12.13 -19.68 13.35
N GLU A 31 -11.64 -20.76 12.79
CA GLU A 31 -10.19 -20.98 12.59
C GLU A 31 -9.61 -19.99 11.62
N GLN A 32 -10.32 -19.72 10.51
CA GLN A 32 -9.91 -18.70 9.54
C GLN A 32 -9.84 -17.31 10.20
N GLN A 33 -10.81 -16.92 11.02
CA GLN A 33 -10.81 -15.64 11.74
C GLN A 33 -9.66 -15.55 12.75
N ARG A 34 -9.36 -16.62 13.49
CA ARG A 34 -8.22 -16.67 14.43
C ARG A 34 -6.88 -16.51 13.71
N LEU A 35 -6.70 -17.23 12.60
CA LEU A 35 -5.51 -17.14 11.77
C LEU A 35 -5.38 -15.75 11.14
N GLN A 36 -6.48 -15.19 10.60
CA GLN A 36 -6.52 -13.85 10.04
C GLN A 36 -6.10 -12.80 11.08
N ARG A 37 -6.63 -12.89 12.32
CA ARG A 37 -6.24 -11.97 13.40
C ARG A 37 -4.75 -12.05 13.71
N LYS A 38 -4.16 -13.25 13.75
CA LYS A 38 -2.71 -13.44 13.93
C LYS A 38 -1.93 -12.79 12.77
N VAL A 39 -2.36 -13.04 11.53
CA VAL A 39 -1.74 -12.44 10.33
C VAL A 39 -1.78 -10.92 10.39
N LEU A 40 -2.91 -10.33 10.76
CA LEU A 40 -3.06 -8.88 10.89
C LEU A 40 -2.13 -8.28 11.94
N ILE A 41 -1.98 -8.93 13.10
CA ILE A 41 -1.04 -8.48 14.15
C ILE A 41 0.39 -8.50 13.62
N VAL A 42 0.81 -9.58 12.98
CA VAL A 42 2.16 -9.72 12.42
C VAL A 42 2.42 -8.67 11.34
N LEU A 43 1.46 -8.48 10.41
CA LEU A 43 1.58 -7.49 9.35
C LEU A 43 1.59 -6.06 9.91
N ALA A 44 0.72 -5.75 10.88
CA ALA A 44 0.67 -4.43 11.52
C ALA A 44 1.98 -4.10 12.25
N THR A 45 2.52 -5.06 13.02
CA THR A 45 3.83 -4.90 13.70
C THR A 45 4.95 -4.66 12.68
N GLY A 46 5.01 -5.48 11.61
CA GLY A 46 5.99 -5.30 10.55
C GLY A 46 5.82 -3.96 9.81
N GLN A 47 4.57 -3.50 9.64
CA GLN A 47 4.26 -2.21 9.02
C GLN A 47 4.71 -1.03 9.88
N VAL A 48 4.52 -1.10 11.21
CA VAL A 48 5.07 -0.10 12.15
C VAL A 48 6.59 -0.03 12.05
N MET A 49 7.26 -1.17 12.06
CA MET A 49 8.73 -1.23 11.90
C MET A 49 9.17 -0.63 10.56
N GLY A 50 8.51 -1.00 9.46
CA GLY A 50 8.78 -0.42 8.14
C GLY A 50 8.54 1.09 8.10
N GLY A 51 7.45 1.56 8.70
CA GLY A 51 7.09 2.98 8.79
C GLY A 51 8.11 3.80 9.58
N LEU A 52 8.64 3.26 10.69
CA LEU A 52 9.73 3.89 11.45
C LEU A 52 10.96 4.11 10.55
N GLY A 53 11.35 3.10 9.77
CA GLY A 53 12.47 3.20 8.84
C GLY A 53 12.25 4.27 7.77
N VAL A 54 11.07 4.30 7.14
CA VAL A 54 10.73 5.30 6.13
C VAL A 54 10.69 6.70 6.74
N GLY A 55 10.04 6.88 7.89
CA GLY A 55 9.94 8.17 8.56
C GLY A 55 11.29 8.74 8.98
N ALA A 56 12.18 7.88 9.51
CA ALA A 56 13.53 8.29 9.92
C ALA A 56 14.44 8.66 8.74
N THR A 57 14.19 8.16 7.53
CA THR A 57 15.09 8.32 6.39
C THR A 57 14.61 9.31 5.32
N LEU A 58 13.33 9.69 5.35
CA LEU A 58 12.72 10.50 4.28
C LEU A 58 13.41 11.87 4.12
N ALA A 59 13.58 12.61 5.22
CA ALA A 59 14.26 13.90 5.21
C ALA A 59 15.78 13.75 5.13
N LEU A 60 16.36 12.77 5.85
CA LEU A 60 17.79 12.53 5.90
C LEU A 60 18.36 12.11 4.55
N GLY A 61 17.59 11.41 3.73
CA GLY A 61 18.01 11.02 2.39
C GLY A 61 18.29 12.22 1.48
N ALA A 62 17.43 13.22 1.51
CA ALA A 62 17.62 14.44 0.74
C ALA A 62 18.85 15.24 1.21
N LEU A 63 19.03 15.36 2.54
CA LEU A 63 20.18 16.05 3.14
C LEU A 63 21.49 15.32 2.85
N LEU A 64 21.51 14.00 2.94
CA LEU A 64 22.70 13.19 2.66
C LEU A 64 23.11 13.27 1.18
N VAL A 65 22.14 13.29 0.25
CA VAL A 65 22.44 13.50 -1.18
C VAL A 65 23.00 14.88 -1.41
N ALA A 66 22.46 15.94 -0.77
CA ALA A 66 22.99 17.29 -0.88
C ALA A 66 24.42 17.39 -0.33
N GLU A 67 24.72 16.77 0.80
CA GLU A 67 26.04 16.71 1.43
C GLU A 67 27.05 16.00 0.52
N VAL A 68 26.77 14.77 0.11
CA VAL A 68 27.69 13.95 -0.72
C VAL A 68 27.89 14.53 -2.11
N SER A 69 26.88 15.17 -2.69
CA SER A 69 26.98 15.77 -4.03
C SER A 69 27.53 17.20 -4.02
N GLY A 70 27.57 17.86 -2.88
CA GLY A 70 27.88 19.29 -2.78
C GLY A 70 26.82 20.20 -3.41
N SER A 71 25.61 19.70 -3.70
CA SER A 71 24.58 20.44 -4.41
C SER A 71 23.17 20.16 -3.86
N SER A 72 22.52 21.18 -3.34
CA SER A 72 21.11 21.10 -2.90
C SER A 72 20.14 20.82 -4.05
N ALA A 73 20.50 21.16 -5.31
CA ALA A 73 19.68 20.88 -6.49
C ALA A 73 19.50 19.38 -6.74
N LEU A 74 20.42 18.53 -6.28
CA LEU A 74 20.36 17.08 -6.45
C LEU A 74 19.62 16.36 -5.31
N SER A 75 19.21 17.05 -4.23
CA SER A 75 18.55 16.45 -3.07
C SER A 75 17.30 15.67 -3.43
N GLY A 76 16.55 16.10 -4.44
CA GLY A 76 15.36 15.40 -4.94
C GLY A 76 15.61 14.00 -5.50
N LEU A 77 16.87 13.69 -5.89
CA LEU A 77 17.23 12.37 -6.40
C LEU A 77 17.02 11.27 -5.35
N ALA A 78 17.11 11.58 -4.04
CA ALA A 78 16.84 10.64 -2.97
C ALA A 78 15.42 10.06 -3.08
N ALA A 79 14.41 10.93 -3.14
CA ALA A 79 13.02 10.53 -3.26
C ALA A 79 12.74 9.83 -4.60
N THR A 80 13.33 10.33 -5.69
CA THR A 80 13.19 9.76 -7.03
C THR A 80 13.74 8.33 -7.08
N MET A 81 14.94 8.09 -6.56
CA MET A 81 15.56 6.76 -6.55
C MET A 81 14.79 5.80 -5.65
N ASN A 82 14.32 6.25 -4.50
CA ASN A 82 13.50 5.43 -3.59
C ASN A 82 12.18 4.99 -4.28
N THR A 83 11.47 5.94 -4.91
CA THR A 83 10.22 5.64 -5.64
C THR A 83 10.47 4.73 -6.85
N LEU A 84 11.53 4.98 -7.61
CA LEU A 84 11.92 4.13 -8.74
C LEU A 84 12.29 2.72 -8.27
N GLY A 85 13.02 2.61 -7.18
CA GLY A 85 13.36 1.33 -6.55
C GLY A 85 12.11 0.56 -6.11
N ALA A 86 11.14 1.25 -5.49
CA ALA A 86 9.86 0.65 -5.12
C ALA A 86 9.09 0.13 -6.35
N ALA A 87 9.05 0.91 -7.43
CA ALA A 87 8.40 0.52 -8.68
C ALA A 87 9.07 -0.71 -9.32
N ILE A 88 10.39 -0.71 -9.42
CA ILE A 88 11.17 -1.82 -9.99
C ILE A 88 10.98 -3.10 -9.18
N LEU A 89 10.98 -3.01 -7.83
CA LEU A 89 10.90 -4.16 -6.95
C LEU A 89 9.47 -4.68 -6.73
N ALA A 90 8.44 -3.90 -7.09
CA ALA A 90 7.04 -4.29 -6.93
C ALA A 90 6.72 -5.63 -7.62
N ILE A 91 7.12 -5.80 -8.89
CA ILE A 91 6.85 -7.02 -9.67
C ILE A 91 7.70 -8.23 -9.21
N PRO A 92 9.03 -8.12 -9.02
CA PRO A 92 9.82 -9.23 -8.49
C PRO A 92 9.33 -9.76 -7.16
N LEU A 93 9.02 -8.87 -6.20
CA LEU A 93 8.48 -9.25 -4.91
C LEU A 93 7.08 -9.88 -5.02
N ALA A 94 6.22 -9.36 -5.90
CA ALA A 94 4.90 -9.95 -6.17
C ALA A 94 5.02 -11.37 -6.78
N ARG A 95 5.94 -11.57 -7.72
CA ARG A 95 6.24 -12.90 -8.29
C ARG A 95 6.80 -13.86 -7.23
N LEU A 96 7.63 -13.34 -6.33
CA LEU A 96 8.18 -14.13 -5.22
C LEU A 96 7.05 -14.53 -4.24
N ALA A 97 6.10 -13.63 -3.94
CA ALA A 97 4.92 -13.94 -3.15
C ALA A 97 4.08 -15.04 -3.80
N GLN A 98 3.86 -14.96 -5.11
CA GLN A 98 3.11 -15.95 -5.87
C GLN A 98 3.77 -17.35 -5.85
N ARG A 99 5.11 -17.40 -5.95
CA ARG A 99 5.86 -18.67 -6.00
C ARG A 99 6.14 -19.26 -4.63
N ARG A 100 6.52 -18.41 -3.64
CA ARG A 100 7.02 -18.86 -2.33
C ARG A 100 6.18 -18.41 -1.14
N GLY A 101 5.12 -17.62 -1.36
CA GLY A 101 4.22 -17.09 -0.33
C GLY A 101 4.63 -15.73 0.19
N ARG A 102 3.74 -15.14 1.02
CA ARG A 102 3.90 -13.78 1.59
C ARG A 102 5.09 -13.72 2.55
N ARG A 103 5.26 -14.75 3.37
CA ARG A 103 6.36 -14.82 4.35
C ARG A 103 7.70 -14.55 3.69
N ILE A 104 8.01 -15.30 2.63
CA ILE A 104 9.31 -15.18 1.94
C ILE A 104 9.42 -13.85 1.22
N SER A 105 8.37 -13.42 0.53
CA SER A 105 8.39 -12.16 -0.21
C SER A 105 8.61 -10.94 0.70
N LEU A 106 7.83 -10.82 1.79
CA LEU A 106 7.95 -9.70 2.72
C LEU A 106 9.31 -9.71 3.45
N THR A 107 9.78 -10.88 3.87
CA THR A 107 11.12 -11.01 4.46
C THR A 107 12.22 -10.59 3.47
N THR A 108 12.13 -11.03 2.21
CA THR A 108 13.10 -10.64 1.17
C THR A 108 13.08 -9.13 0.91
N GLY A 109 11.90 -8.51 0.86
CA GLY A 109 11.78 -7.06 0.73
C GLY A 109 12.47 -6.30 1.86
N ALA A 110 12.29 -6.77 3.11
CA ALA A 110 12.98 -6.20 4.27
C ALA A 110 14.50 -6.39 4.19
N LEU A 111 14.99 -7.57 3.77
CA LEU A 111 16.43 -7.83 3.59
C LEU A 111 17.05 -6.95 2.52
N VAL A 112 16.36 -6.69 1.41
CA VAL A 112 16.82 -5.76 0.37
C VAL A 112 16.87 -4.33 0.91
N ALA A 113 15.89 -3.91 1.71
CA ALA A 113 15.92 -2.60 2.35
C ALA A 113 17.07 -2.46 3.37
N ILE A 114 17.37 -3.51 4.15
CA ILE A 114 18.54 -3.57 5.04
C ILE A 114 19.83 -3.40 4.24
N LEU A 115 19.98 -4.12 3.14
CA LEU A 115 21.11 -3.97 2.23
C LEU A 115 21.21 -2.54 1.69
N GLY A 116 20.06 -1.95 1.32
CA GLY A 116 19.97 -0.55 0.87
C GLY A 116 20.52 0.42 1.93
N ALA A 117 20.09 0.28 3.18
CA ALA A 117 20.58 1.11 4.30
C ALA A 117 22.09 0.93 4.53
N ALA A 118 22.59 -0.29 4.47
CA ALA A 118 24.04 -0.56 4.59
C ALA A 118 24.83 0.07 3.45
N VAL A 119 24.35 -0.02 2.21
CA VAL A 119 24.97 0.61 1.03
C VAL A 119 24.94 2.14 1.15
N ILE A 120 23.87 2.75 1.66
CA ILE A 120 23.77 4.20 1.90
C ILE A 120 24.83 4.65 2.90
N ILE A 121 24.96 3.96 4.04
CA ILE A 121 25.97 4.28 5.07
C ILE A 121 27.38 4.15 4.48
N THR A 122 27.67 3.07 3.76
CA THR A 122 28.96 2.87 3.09
C THR A 122 29.24 3.96 2.07
N ALA A 123 28.23 4.35 1.27
CA ALA A 123 28.33 5.41 0.27
C ALA A 123 28.65 6.77 0.90
N ALA A 124 28.05 7.07 2.06
CA ALA A 124 28.34 8.29 2.80
C ALA A 124 29.78 8.31 3.31
N VAL A 125 30.29 7.19 3.84
CA VAL A 125 31.70 7.07 4.29
C VAL A 125 32.67 7.26 3.12
N LEU A 126 32.34 6.72 1.93
CA LEU A 126 33.18 6.82 0.75
C LEU A 126 33.01 8.14 -0.05
N GLY A 127 32.03 8.98 0.31
CA GLY A 127 31.67 10.19 -0.46
C GLY A 127 31.16 9.90 -1.89
N SER A 128 30.56 8.72 -2.13
CA SER A 128 30.19 8.26 -3.47
C SER A 128 28.71 8.47 -3.77
N LEU A 129 28.38 9.51 -4.57
CA LEU A 129 27.02 9.78 -5.00
C LEU A 129 26.39 8.62 -5.81
N PRO A 130 27.05 7.98 -6.80
CA PRO A 130 26.45 6.86 -7.52
C PRO A 130 26.06 5.70 -6.59
N LEU A 131 26.92 5.34 -5.64
CA LEU A 131 26.66 4.27 -4.68
C LEU A 131 25.50 4.66 -3.75
N LEU A 132 25.43 5.94 -3.34
CA LEU A 132 24.35 6.47 -2.53
C LEU A 132 22.98 6.32 -3.24
N LEU A 133 22.90 6.68 -4.51
CA LEU A 133 21.70 6.57 -5.32
C LEU A 133 21.26 5.10 -5.51
N ILE A 134 22.22 4.17 -5.68
CA ILE A 134 21.94 2.73 -5.71
C ILE A 134 21.34 2.28 -4.37
N GLY A 135 21.95 2.70 -3.24
CA GLY A 135 21.44 2.40 -1.91
C GLY A 135 20.01 2.93 -1.70
N MET A 136 19.71 4.16 -2.16
CA MET A 136 18.37 4.74 -2.13
C MET A 136 17.37 3.92 -2.96
N GLY A 137 17.77 3.44 -4.14
CA GLY A 137 16.98 2.54 -4.97
C GLY A 137 16.66 1.23 -4.26
N LEU A 138 17.64 0.62 -3.58
CA LEU A 138 17.43 -0.60 -2.80
C LEU A 138 16.52 -0.34 -1.58
N GLN A 139 16.64 0.83 -0.94
CA GLN A 139 15.76 1.23 0.16
C GLN A 139 14.29 1.33 -0.28
N GLY A 140 14.02 1.58 -1.57
CA GLY A 140 12.69 1.50 -2.16
C GLY A 140 12.00 0.14 -1.98
N ALA A 141 12.76 -0.95 -1.69
CA ALA A 141 12.17 -2.23 -1.31
C ALA A 141 11.29 -2.13 -0.06
N GLY A 142 11.66 -1.29 0.92
CA GLY A 142 10.87 -1.03 2.11
C GLY A 142 9.51 -0.41 1.77
N MET A 143 9.46 0.51 0.82
CA MET A 143 8.22 1.09 0.33
C MET A 143 7.36 0.06 -0.43
N ALA A 144 7.97 -0.75 -1.31
CA ALA A 144 7.28 -1.82 -2.01
C ALA A 144 6.71 -2.88 -1.05
N LEU A 145 7.45 -3.22 0.02
CA LEU A 145 7.01 -4.11 1.08
C LEU A 145 5.80 -3.55 1.82
N ASN A 146 5.81 -2.27 2.19
CA ASN A 146 4.69 -1.60 2.84
C ASN A 146 3.41 -1.69 1.98
N LEU A 147 3.54 -1.45 0.68
CA LEU A 147 2.42 -1.57 -0.25
C LEU A 147 1.91 -3.02 -0.37
N GLN A 148 2.81 -4.02 -0.38
CA GLN A 148 2.42 -5.43 -0.45
C GLN A 148 1.80 -5.96 0.84
N SER A 149 2.20 -5.44 2.01
CA SER A 149 1.65 -5.86 3.31
C SER A 149 0.15 -5.63 3.39
N ARG A 150 -0.38 -4.52 2.84
CA ARG A 150 -1.83 -4.25 2.79
C ARG A 150 -2.59 -5.33 2.01
N PHE A 151 -2.01 -5.85 0.95
CA PHE A 151 -2.61 -6.93 0.17
C PHE A 151 -2.52 -8.29 0.89
N ALA A 152 -1.42 -8.57 1.61
CA ALA A 152 -1.29 -9.78 2.41
C ALA A 152 -2.41 -9.89 3.48
N ALA A 153 -2.87 -8.75 4.00
CA ALA A 153 -4.01 -8.69 4.92
C ALA A 153 -5.33 -9.18 4.30
N THR A 154 -5.43 -9.21 2.97
CA THR A 154 -6.65 -9.63 2.28
C THR A 154 -6.68 -11.11 1.91
N ASP A 155 -5.57 -11.84 2.08
CA ASP A 155 -5.44 -13.21 1.57
C ASP A 155 -6.39 -14.20 2.29
N LEU A 156 -6.51 -14.11 3.62
CA LEU A 156 -7.44 -14.92 4.42
C LEU A 156 -8.68 -14.16 4.88
N ALA A 157 -8.81 -12.88 4.53
CA ALA A 157 -9.93 -12.05 4.95
C ALA A 157 -11.25 -12.51 4.35
N LEU A 158 -12.29 -12.55 5.19
CA LEU A 158 -13.66 -12.78 4.72
C LEU A 158 -14.09 -11.64 3.80
N LYS A 159 -14.96 -11.93 2.81
CA LYS A 159 -15.46 -10.90 1.88
C LYS A 159 -16.05 -9.68 2.63
N LYS A 160 -16.72 -9.92 3.77
CA LYS A 160 -17.39 -8.89 4.60
C LYS A 160 -16.44 -7.98 5.39
N THR A 161 -15.17 -8.37 5.59
CA THR A 161 -14.19 -7.61 6.41
C THR A 161 -12.93 -7.24 5.65
N ARG A 162 -12.85 -7.56 4.36
CA ARG A 162 -11.61 -7.45 3.56
C ARG A 162 -11.07 -6.04 3.48
N ALA A 163 -11.93 -5.04 3.27
CA ALA A 163 -11.50 -3.65 3.22
C ALA A 163 -11.08 -3.13 4.59
N ARG A 164 -11.77 -3.54 5.66
CA ARG A 164 -11.39 -3.22 7.04
C ARG A 164 -10.03 -3.81 7.39
N ASP A 165 -9.79 -5.08 7.05
CA ASP A 165 -8.52 -5.76 7.36
C ASP A 165 -7.35 -5.12 6.60
N LEU A 166 -7.56 -4.76 5.32
CA LEU A 166 -6.60 -4.01 4.52
C LEU A 166 -6.31 -2.64 5.14
N SER A 167 -7.35 -1.91 5.52
CA SER A 167 -7.23 -0.55 6.05
C SER A 167 -6.52 -0.50 7.41
N LEU A 168 -6.61 -1.57 8.21
CA LEU A 168 -5.88 -1.68 9.47
C LEU A 168 -4.37 -1.70 9.24
N ILE A 169 -3.90 -2.35 8.19
CA ILE A 169 -2.47 -2.35 7.83
C ILE A 169 -2.05 -0.97 7.30
N VAL A 170 -2.88 -0.32 6.49
CA VAL A 170 -2.65 1.06 6.04
C VAL A 170 -2.58 2.00 7.25
N TRP A 171 -3.49 1.87 8.23
CA TRP A 171 -3.49 2.65 9.46
C TRP A 171 -2.22 2.46 10.29
N SER A 172 -1.70 1.24 10.36
CA SER A 172 -0.49 0.93 11.13
C SER A 172 0.72 1.74 10.67
N THR A 173 0.73 2.20 9.41
CA THR A 173 1.75 3.10 8.88
C THR A 173 1.77 4.44 9.63
N THR A 174 0.62 4.91 10.15
CA THR A 174 0.52 6.18 10.89
C THR A 174 1.48 6.19 12.08
N ILE A 175 1.57 5.09 12.82
CA ILE A 175 2.43 4.99 13.99
C ILE A 175 3.90 5.21 13.59
N GLY A 176 4.36 4.48 12.57
CA GLY A 176 5.72 4.61 12.07
C GLY A 176 6.01 5.99 11.48
N SER A 177 5.07 6.56 10.72
CA SER A 177 5.22 7.87 10.09
C SER A 177 5.24 9.03 11.10
N VAL A 178 4.58 8.89 12.25
CA VAL A 178 4.59 9.88 13.32
C VAL A 178 5.83 9.75 14.20
N VAL A 179 6.21 8.53 14.55
CA VAL A 179 7.35 8.27 15.44
C VAL A 179 8.69 8.46 14.70
N GLY A 180 8.76 8.07 13.41
CA GLY A 180 9.98 8.09 12.62
C GLY A 180 10.74 9.43 12.62
N PRO A 181 10.11 10.57 12.29
CA PRO A 181 10.77 11.88 12.31
C PRO A 181 11.26 12.29 13.69
N ASN A 182 10.58 11.85 14.78
CA ASN A 182 10.99 12.14 16.15
C ASN A 182 12.27 11.36 16.57
N LEU A 183 12.69 10.38 15.77
CA LEU A 183 13.94 9.65 15.98
C LEU A 183 15.14 10.31 15.30
N PHE A 184 14.96 11.46 14.64
CA PHE A 184 16.03 12.15 13.92
C PHE A 184 17.21 12.50 14.83
N GLU A 185 16.97 13.29 15.89
CA GLU A 185 18.01 13.72 16.81
C GLU A 185 18.67 12.55 17.57
N PRO A 186 17.92 11.60 18.16
CA PRO A 186 18.52 10.38 18.74
C PRO A 186 19.34 9.57 17.74
N SER A 187 18.92 9.50 16.48
CA SER A 187 19.62 8.76 15.44
C SER A 187 20.96 9.41 15.08
N GLU A 188 21.00 10.73 14.97
CA GLU A 188 22.22 11.46 14.68
C GLU A 188 23.23 11.36 15.85
N LEU A 189 22.75 11.38 17.10
CA LEU A 189 23.59 11.13 18.25
C LEU A 189 24.24 9.73 18.16
N LEU A 190 23.45 8.70 17.82
CA LEU A 190 23.95 7.34 17.60
C LEU A 190 24.97 7.31 16.46
N GLY A 191 24.70 7.94 15.32
CA GLY A 191 25.64 8.01 14.21
C GLY A 191 26.97 8.63 14.59
N ARG A 192 26.93 9.76 15.32
CA ARG A 192 28.16 10.44 15.82
C ARG A 192 28.95 9.58 16.79
N THR A 193 28.31 8.88 17.73
CA THR A 193 29.00 7.98 18.69
C THR A 193 29.70 6.84 18.00
N LEU A 194 29.22 6.42 16.82
CA LEU A 194 29.82 5.38 15.98
C LEU A 194 30.84 5.95 14.97
N GLY A 195 31.12 7.25 14.99
CA GLY A 195 32.04 7.89 14.05
C GLY A 195 31.58 7.91 12.61
N LEU A 196 30.28 7.84 12.37
CA LEU A 196 29.70 7.84 11.03
C LEU A 196 29.46 9.28 10.53
N PRO A 197 29.43 9.49 9.20
CA PRO A 197 29.10 10.76 8.60
C PRO A 197 27.74 11.29 9.04
N GLN A 198 27.56 12.61 8.99
CA GLN A 198 26.31 13.30 9.30
C GLN A 198 25.15 12.76 8.42
N PHE A 199 23.94 12.75 8.95
CA PHE A 199 22.71 12.25 8.30
C PHE A 199 22.65 10.74 8.05
N THR A 200 23.62 9.94 8.54
CA THR A 200 23.59 8.47 8.41
C THR A 200 22.87 7.78 9.54
N GLY A 201 22.72 8.42 10.70
CA GLY A 201 22.12 7.83 11.90
C GLY A 201 20.70 7.27 11.68
N GLY A 202 19.86 7.98 10.92
CA GLY A 202 18.52 7.51 10.59
C GLY A 202 18.49 6.21 9.80
N PHE A 203 19.52 5.94 8.98
CA PHE A 203 19.64 4.69 8.23
C PHE A 203 20.04 3.52 9.14
N LEU A 204 20.75 3.76 10.26
CA LEU A 204 20.99 2.74 11.30
C LEU A 204 19.68 2.33 11.97
N ILE A 205 18.84 3.29 12.35
CA ILE A 205 17.52 3.01 12.92
C ILE A 205 16.63 2.30 11.91
N ALA A 206 16.63 2.75 10.64
CA ALA A 206 15.90 2.09 9.57
C ALA A 206 16.35 0.63 9.40
N MET A 207 17.65 0.38 9.43
CA MET A 207 18.21 -0.97 9.33
C MET A 207 17.79 -1.85 10.52
N ALA A 208 17.88 -1.34 11.75
CA ALA A 208 17.43 -2.06 12.95
C ALA A 208 15.93 -2.37 12.89
N ALA A 209 15.10 -1.39 12.51
CA ALA A 209 13.66 -1.56 12.35
C ALA A 209 13.33 -2.60 11.27
N GLN A 210 14.04 -2.58 10.14
CA GLN A 210 13.85 -3.58 9.06
C GLN A 210 14.33 -4.99 9.47
N ILE A 211 15.37 -5.12 10.28
CA ILE A 211 15.81 -6.41 10.85
C ILE A 211 14.69 -6.99 11.73
N LEU A 212 14.15 -6.18 12.64
CA LEU A 212 13.01 -6.59 13.47
C LEU A 212 11.79 -6.93 12.62
N GLY A 213 11.47 -6.11 11.62
CA GLY A 213 10.39 -6.37 10.67
C GLY A 213 10.57 -7.67 9.90
N ALA A 214 11.78 -7.95 9.39
CA ALA A 214 12.12 -9.20 8.73
C ALA A 214 11.93 -10.41 9.64
N ALA A 215 12.39 -10.32 10.91
CA ALA A 215 12.19 -11.36 11.91
C ALA A 215 10.69 -11.59 12.19
N VAL A 216 9.91 -10.52 12.37
CA VAL A 216 8.46 -10.58 12.58
C VAL A 216 7.76 -11.27 11.41
N TYR A 217 8.07 -10.92 10.16
CA TYR A 217 7.49 -11.57 9.00
C TYR A 217 7.91 -13.04 8.88
N PHE A 218 9.21 -13.32 9.06
CA PHE A 218 9.74 -14.67 8.89
C PHE A 218 9.25 -15.65 9.97
N LEU A 219 9.14 -15.22 11.21
CA LEU A 219 8.69 -16.05 12.33
C LEU A 219 7.18 -16.05 12.46
N GLY A 220 6.53 -14.90 12.29
CA GLY A 220 5.11 -14.69 12.60
C GLY A 220 4.16 -15.17 11.50
N LEU A 221 4.52 -15.07 10.20
CA LEU A 221 3.68 -15.55 9.09
C LEU A 221 3.79 -17.06 8.90
N ARG A 222 3.52 -17.79 9.96
CA ARG A 222 3.41 -19.26 9.99
C ARG A 222 2.08 -19.66 10.59
N PRO A 223 1.23 -20.34 9.80
CA PRO A 223 1.35 -20.68 8.38
C PRO A 223 1.24 -19.46 7.46
N ASP A 224 1.75 -19.59 6.21
CA ASP A 224 1.72 -18.52 5.21
C ASP A 224 0.29 -18.25 4.73
N PRO A 225 -0.23 -16.99 4.84
CA PRO A 225 -1.63 -16.70 4.54
C PRO A 225 -2.00 -16.96 3.08
N LEU A 226 -1.11 -16.64 2.12
CA LEU A 226 -1.39 -16.88 0.71
C LEU A 226 -1.41 -18.37 0.36
N LYS A 227 -0.49 -19.16 0.93
CA LYS A 227 -0.47 -20.62 0.70
C LYS A 227 -1.72 -21.28 1.27
N LEU A 228 -2.18 -20.85 2.43
CA LEU A 228 -3.44 -21.34 3.00
C LEU A 228 -4.64 -20.96 2.14
N ALA A 229 -4.73 -19.71 1.69
CA ALA A 229 -5.80 -19.25 0.82
C ALA A 229 -5.82 -20.03 -0.51
N LEU A 230 -4.64 -20.34 -1.06
CA LEU A 230 -4.51 -21.17 -2.26
C LEU A 230 -4.94 -22.62 -2.01
N ALA A 231 -4.61 -23.21 -0.86
CA ALA A 231 -5.02 -24.55 -0.50
C ALA A 231 -6.55 -24.68 -0.33
N GLN A 232 -7.20 -23.66 0.23
CA GLN A 232 -8.66 -23.61 0.37
C GLN A 232 -9.38 -23.41 -0.97
N GLY A 233 -8.78 -22.65 -1.90
CA GLY A 233 -9.29 -22.43 -3.26
C GLY A 233 -8.94 -23.54 -4.24
N ALA A 234 -8.16 -24.55 -3.83
CA ALA A 234 -7.64 -25.61 -4.70
C ALA A 234 -8.70 -26.58 -5.26
N SER A 235 -9.98 -26.44 -4.87
CA SER A 235 -11.10 -27.14 -5.53
C SER A 235 -11.30 -26.70 -7.00
N VAL A 236 -10.69 -25.59 -7.43
CA VAL A 236 -10.70 -25.11 -8.81
C VAL A 236 -9.28 -25.22 -9.36
N LYS A 237 -9.02 -26.26 -10.18
CA LYS A 237 -7.74 -26.55 -10.87
C LYS A 237 -7.36 -25.49 -11.92
N ASN A 238 -7.35 -24.21 -11.59
CA ASN A 238 -6.87 -23.19 -12.52
C ASN A 238 -5.41 -22.86 -12.20
N LYS A 239 -4.51 -23.18 -13.14
CA LYS A 239 -3.12 -22.72 -13.08
C LYS A 239 -3.09 -21.19 -13.11
N PRO A 240 -2.11 -20.53 -12.44
CA PRO A 240 -1.91 -19.09 -12.56
C PRO A 240 -1.88 -18.68 -14.04
N SER A 241 -2.48 -17.54 -14.36
CA SER A 241 -2.47 -17.03 -15.74
C SER A 241 -1.03 -16.88 -16.23
N PRO A 242 -0.65 -17.45 -17.37
CA PRO A 242 0.70 -17.35 -17.93
C PRO A 242 1.12 -15.91 -18.19
N THR A 243 0.16 -15.02 -18.39
CA THR A 243 0.35 -13.61 -18.74
C THR A 243 0.57 -12.70 -17.54
N GLY A 244 0.45 -13.23 -16.29
CA GLY A 244 0.67 -12.44 -15.05
C GLY A 244 -0.29 -11.28 -14.90
N GLY A 245 0.08 -10.30 -14.08
CA GLY A 245 -0.79 -9.16 -13.74
C GLY A 245 -1.13 -8.26 -14.94
N PHE A 246 -0.22 -8.08 -15.89
CA PHE A 246 -0.48 -7.33 -17.13
C PHE A 246 -1.52 -8.03 -18.03
N GLY A 247 -1.50 -9.35 -18.08
CA GLY A 247 -2.51 -10.11 -18.78
C GLY A 247 -3.90 -9.91 -18.17
N SER A 248 -3.99 -9.91 -16.84
CA SER A 248 -5.23 -9.60 -16.14
C SER A 248 -5.75 -8.19 -16.45
N LEU A 249 -4.88 -7.18 -16.59
CA LEU A 249 -5.27 -5.84 -17.01
C LEU A 249 -5.86 -5.81 -18.43
N ARG A 250 -5.33 -6.63 -19.35
CA ARG A 250 -5.82 -6.69 -20.74
C ARG A 250 -7.16 -7.41 -20.82
N SER A 251 -7.31 -8.54 -20.13
CA SER A 251 -8.44 -9.45 -20.28
C SER A 251 -9.62 -9.16 -19.34
N ILE A 252 -9.37 -8.53 -18.14
CA ILE A 252 -10.38 -8.37 -17.11
C ILE A 252 -10.71 -6.87 -16.93
N PRO A 253 -11.87 -6.40 -17.44
CA PRO A 253 -12.26 -4.98 -17.33
C PRO A 253 -12.38 -4.49 -15.87
N ALA A 254 -12.78 -5.37 -14.93
CA ALA A 254 -12.86 -5.04 -13.51
C ALA A 254 -11.46 -4.76 -12.92
N ALA A 255 -10.45 -5.58 -13.24
CA ALA A 255 -9.07 -5.38 -12.82
C ALA A 255 -8.50 -4.06 -13.36
N ARG A 256 -8.73 -3.78 -14.64
CA ARG A 256 -8.30 -2.53 -15.27
C ARG A 256 -8.91 -1.30 -14.60
N ARG A 257 -10.22 -1.32 -14.32
CA ARG A 257 -10.88 -0.22 -13.59
C ARG A 257 -10.33 -0.04 -12.18
N ALA A 258 -10.12 -1.12 -11.44
CA ALA A 258 -9.61 -1.07 -10.08
C ALA A 258 -8.18 -0.48 -10.04
N VAL A 259 -7.29 -0.92 -10.93
CA VAL A 259 -5.92 -0.38 -11.03
C VAL A 259 -5.93 1.09 -11.46
N LEU A 260 -6.77 1.46 -12.44
CA LEU A 260 -6.93 2.86 -12.87
C LEU A 260 -7.36 3.77 -11.70
N ILE A 261 -8.32 3.32 -10.89
CA ILE A 261 -8.81 4.05 -9.70
C ILE A 261 -7.65 4.32 -8.74
N VAL A 262 -6.88 3.29 -8.37
CA VAL A 262 -5.76 3.43 -7.43
C VAL A 262 -4.67 4.33 -8.02
N ALA A 263 -4.28 4.12 -9.27
CA ALA A 263 -3.17 4.81 -9.92
C ALA A 263 -3.45 6.30 -10.14
N LEU A 264 -4.61 6.67 -10.67
CA LEU A 264 -4.96 8.07 -10.90
C LEU A 264 -5.23 8.82 -9.60
N SER A 265 -5.87 8.19 -8.61
CA SER A 265 -6.05 8.80 -7.28
C SER A 265 -4.69 9.10 -6.61
N HIS A 266 -3.71 8.21 -6.81
CA HIS A 266 -2.35 8.43 -6.30
C HIS A 266 -1.64 9.55 -7.06
N ALA A 267 -1.78 9.62 -8.38
CA ALA A 267 -1.20 10.69 -9.20
C ALA A 267 -1.73 12.08 -8.78
N VAL A 268 -3.04 12.21 -8.57
CA VAL A 268 -3.66 13.46 -8.08
C VAL A 268 -3.05 13.89 -6.75
N MET A 269 -2.96 12.95 -5.81
CA MET A 269 -2.42 13.21 -4.48
C MET A 269 -0.95 13.65 -4.55
N VAL A 270 -0.10 12.90 -5.27
CA VAL A 270 1.34 13.22 -5.38
C VAL A 270 1.56 14.57 -6.04
N ALA A 271 0.83 14.87 -7.11
CA ALA A 271 0.97 16.12 -7.84
C ALA A 271 0.70 17.37 -6.98
N VAL A 272 -0.43 17.38 -6.27
CA VAL A 272 -0.80 18.54 -5.43
C VAL A 272 0.08 18.62 -4.18
N MET A 273 0.32 17.49 -3.50
CA MET A 273 1.16 17.43 -2.31
C MET A 273 2.58 17.93 -2.59
N SER A 274 3.18 17.53 -3.72
CA SER A 274 4.58 17.89 -4.03
C SER A 274 4.77 19.38 -4.30
N MET A 275 3.76 20.07 -4.80
CA MET A 275 3.83 21.50 -5.12
C MET A 275 3.38 22.40 -3.96
N THR A 276 2.72 21.86 -2.95
CA THR A 276 2.22 22.64 -1.81
C THR A 276 3.32 23.33 -1.00
N PRO A 277 4.46 22.69 -0.66
CA PRO A 277 5.55 23.38 0.03
C PRO A 277 6.09 24.56 -0.78
N VAL A 278 6.27 24.39 -2.09
CA VAL A 278 6.74 25.44 -2.99
C VAL A 278 5.77 26.62 -3.01
N HIS A 279 4.48 26.34 -3.13
CA HIS A 279 3.43 27.36 -3.12
C HIS A 279 3.38 28.11 -1.78
N LEU A 280 3.33 27.39 -0.65
CA LEU A 280 3.24 28.00 0.67
C LEU A 280 4.46 28.89 0.99
N THR A 281 5.68 28.42 0.67
CA THR A 281 6.89 29.22 0.92
C THR A 281 6.96 30.45 0.04
N SER A 282 6.52 30.39 -1.22
CA SER A 282 6.45 31.56 -2.11
C SER A 282 5.40 32.60 -1.66
N HIS A 283 4.43 32.22 -0.83
CA HIS A 283 3.41 33.08 -0.22
C HIS A 283 3.73 33.42 1.26
N GLY A 284 5.00 33.32 1.65
CA GLY A 284 5.48 33.78 2.96
C GLY A 284 5.15 32.88 4.14
N ALA A 285 4.70 31.62 3.90
CA ALA A 285 4.47 30.67 4.98
C ALA A 285 5.80 30.26 5.63
N THR A 286 5.81 30.16 6.97
CA THR A 286 6.95 29.64 7.71
C THR A 286 7.13 28.14 7.48
N LEU A 287 8.35 27.63 7.67
CA LEU A 287 8.62 26.20 7.57
C LEU A 287 7.76 25.38 8.56
N SER A 288 7.39 25.96 9.70
CA SER A 288 6.49 25.33 10.67
C SER A 288 5.08 25.11 10.10
N ILE A 289 4.54 26.10 9.36
CA ILE A 289 3.22 25.98 8.71
C ILE A 289 3.27 24.94 7.60
N VAL A 290 4.34 24.92 6.80
CA VAL A 290 4.56 23.91 5.77
C VAL A 290 4.62 22.51 6.40
N GLY A 291 5.43 22.35 7.45
CA GLY A 291 5.56 21.08 8.18
C GLY A 291 4.24 20.60 8.77
N LEU A 292 3.48 21.51 9.41
CA LEU A 292 2.14 21.20 9.96
C LEU A 292 1.18 20.73 8.85
N THR A 293 1.17 21.46 7.73
CA THR A 293 0.29 21.17 6.59
C THR A 293 0.56 19.77 6.03
N ILE A 294 1.85 19.42 5.81
CA ILE A 294 2.23 18.09 5.34
C ILE A 294 1.92 17.01 6.39
N SER A 295 2.17 17.28 7.67
CA SER A 295 1.88 16.32 8.74
C SER A 295 0.39 16.00 8.85
N LEU A 296 -0.48 17.01 8.75
CA LEU A 296 -1.93 16.84 8.78
C LEU A 296 -2.44 16.15 7.50
N HIS A 297 -1.82 16.42 6.34
CA HIS A 297 -2.09 15.67 5.11
C HIS A 297 -1.78 14.18 5.28
N VAL A 298 -0.60 13.84 5.80
CA VAL A 298 -0.19 12.45 6.05
C VAL A 298 -1.12 11.79 7.08
N ALA A 299 -1.54 12.52 8.11
CA ALA A 299 -2.56 12.03 9.04
C ALA A 299 -3.89 11.75 8.32
N GLY A 300 -4.32 12.63 7.41
CA GLY A 300 -5.49 12.40 6.55
C GLY A 300 -5.38 11.12 5.69
N MET A 301 -4.19 10.83 5.17
CA MET A 301 -3.94 9.62 4.37
C MET A 301 -4.14 8.32 5.18
N TYR A 302 -3.69 8.29 6.43
CA TYR A 302 -3.55 7.03 7.16
C TYR A 302 -4.45 6.90 8.38
N ALA A 303 -4.66 7.99 9.17
CA ALA A 303 -5.30 7.90 10.47
C ALA A 303 -6.76 7.42 10.39
N LEU A 304 -7.51 7.87 9.37
CA LEU A 304 -8.92 7.48 9.19
C LEU A 304 -9.12 6.30 8.24
N SER A 305 -8.05 5.63 7.80
CA SER A 305 -8.17 4.48 6.89
C SER A 305 -9.07 3.36 7.42
N PRO A 306 -9.13 3.01 8.75
CA PRO A 306 -10.07 2.01 9.25
C PRO A 306 -11.55 2.40 9.06
N VAL A 307 -11.86 3.69 9.13
CA VAL A 307 -13.21 4.21 8.87
C VAL A 307 -13.59 3.96 7.42
N PHE A 308 -12.69 4.27 6.47
CA PHE A 308 -12.93 4.01 5.05
C PHE A 308 -12.98 2.51 4.73
N GLY A 309 -12.20 1.69 5.44
CA GLY A 309 -12.26 0.24 5.34
C GLY A 309 -13.62 -0.32 5.77
N TRP A 310 -14.11 0.11 6.94
CA TRP A 310 -15.43 -0.25 7.43
C TRP A 310 -16.53 0.25 6.48
N LEU A 311 -16.41 1.48 5.99
CA LEU A 311 -17.37 2.07 5.06
C LEU A 311 -17.41 1.27 3.75
N ALA A 312 -16.24 0.92 3.20
CA ALA A 312 -16.13 0.11 1.99
C ALA A 312 -16.78 -1.28 2.16
N ASP A 313 -16.67 -1.88 3.35
CA ASP A 313 -17.33 -3.15 3.63
C ASP A 313 -18.84 -3.00 3.83
N LYS A 314 -19.31 -1.87 4.39
CA LYS A 314 -20.72 -1.62 4.72
C LYS A 314 -21.55 -1.11 3.52
N ILE A 315 -21.09 -0.05 2.86
CA ILE A 315 -21.84 0.58 1.74
C ILE A 315 -21.37 0.12 0.36
N GLY A 316 -20.16 -0.47 0.30
CA GLY A 316 -19.55 -0.99 -0.93
C GLY A 316 -18.29 -0.24 -1.37
N ARG A 317 -17.44 -0.95 -2.13
CA ARG A 317 -16.13 -0.45 -2.55
C ARG A 317 -16.23 0.75 -3.49
N ALA A 318 -17.07 0.64 -4.51
CA ALA A 318 -17.25 1.71 -5.52
C ALA A 318 -17.87 2.97 -4.92
N GLN A 319 -18.81 2.85 -3.99
CA GLN A 319 -19.42 3.97 -3.26
C GLN A 319 -18.35 4.70 -2.41
N THR A 320 -17.48 3.95 -1.73
CA THR A 320 -16.39 4.54 -0.95
C THR A 320 -15.36 5.22 -1.83
N VAL A 321 -15.06 4.69 -3.02
CA VAL A 321 -14.24 5.38 -4.04
C VAL A 321 -14.91 6.69 -4.44
N LEU A 322 -16.20 6.70 -4.73
CA LEU A 322 -16.94 7.92 -5.11
C LEU A 322 -16.89 8.98 -4.01
N LEU A 323 -17.06 8.57 -2.74
CA LEU A 323 -16.86 9.48 -1.61
C LEU A 323 -15.45 10.09 -1.63
N GLY A 324 -14.41 9.26 -1.86
CA GLY A 324 -13.03 9.72 -2.01
C GLY A 324 -12.87 10.72 -3.17
N GLN A 325 -13.54 10.49 -4.31
CA GLN A 325 -13.46 11.40 -5.45
C GLN A 325 -14.20 12.73 -5.19
N VAL A 326 -15.33 12.71 -4.46
CA VAL A 326 -16.00 13.95 -4.00
C VAL A 326 -15.07 14.72 -3.05
N THR A 327 -14.42 14.03 -2.11
CA THR A 327 -13.45 14.65 -1.20
C THR A 327 -12.27 15.25 -1.95
N PHE A 328 -11.73 14.57 -2.96
CA PHE A 328 -10.70 15.11 -3.86
C PHE A 328 -11.20 16.35 -4.62
N ALA A 329 -12.40 16.29 -5.20
CA ALA A 329 -12.97 17.43 -5.93
C ALA A 329 -13.11 18.66 -5.03
N VAL A 330 -13.62 18.49 -3.80
CA VAL A 330 -13.70 19.58 -2.82
C VAL A 330 -12.29 20.11 -2.49
N SER A 331 -11.31 19.24 -2.24
CA SER A 331 -9.92 19.64 -2.01
C SER A 331 -9.36 20.47 -3.15
N LEU A 332 -9.52 20.02 -4.40
CA LEU A 332 -9.01 20.72 -5.59
C LEU A 332 -9.72 22.05 -5.84
N LEU A 333 -11.02 22.13 -5.56
CA LEU A 333 -11.78 23.39 -5.64
C LEU A 333 -11.35 24.39 -4.55
N LEU A 334 -11.09 23.91 -3.31
CA LEU A 334 -10.51 24.75 -2.26
C LEU A 334 -9.11 25.25 -2.66
N THR A 335 -8.29 24.40 -3.29
CA THR A 335 -6.99 24.80 -3.83
C THR A 335 -7.15 25.85 -4.93
N PHE A 336 -8.18 25.73 -5.79
CA PHE A 336 -8.43 26.70 -6.85
C PHE A 336 -8.90 28.06 -6.32
N PHE A 337 -9.89 28.09 -5.45
CA PHE A 337 -10.49 29.34 -4.96
C PHE A 337 -9.73 29.99 -3.79
N GLY A 338 -8.96 29.20 -3.03
CA GLY A 338 -8.35 29.64 -1.78
C GLY A 338 -6.82 29.51 -1.72
N ALA A 339 -6.15 29.45 -2.88
CA ALA A 339 -4.70 29.29 -2.95
C ALA A 339 -3.91 30.32 -2.13
N GLU A 340 -4.39 31.56 -2.05
CA GLU A 340 -3.75 32.66 -1.34
C GLU A 340 -3.87 32.55 0.20
N ASN A 341 -4.80 31.72 0.68
CA ASN A 341 -5.06 31.56 2.11
C ASN A 341 -4.43 30.26 2.65
N GLN A 342 -3.39 30.39 3.47
CA GLN A 342 -2.64 29.25 4.04
C GLN A 342 -3.55 28.27 4.80
N THR A 343 -4.59 28.76 5.50
CA THR A 343 -5.55 27.90 6.23
C THR A 343 -6.40 27.09 5.26
N VAL A 344 -6.85 27.71 4.15
CA VAL A 344 -7.63 27.01 3.12
C VAL A 344 -6.77 25.91 2.45
N VAL A 345 -5.50 26.21 2.13
CA VAL A 345 -4.56 25.23 1.58
C VAL A 345 -4.33 24.07 2.56
N LEU A 346 -4.17 24.35 3.87
CA LEU A 346 -4.04 23.32 4.90
C LEU A 346 -5.27 22.40 4.93
N VAL A 347 -6.48 22.96 4.95
CA VAL A 347 -7.73 22.18 4.91
C VAL A 347 -7.84 21.37 3.61
N ALA A 348 -7.49 21.98 2.48
CA ALA A 348 -7.47 21.31 1.19
C ALA A 348 -6.55 20.08 1.20
N LEU A 349 -5.36 20.19 1.82
CA LEU A 349 -4.43 19.06 1.92
C LEU A 349 -4.92 17.95 2.85
N ILE A 350 -5.58 18.29 3.96
CA ILE A 350 -6.22 17.28 4.81
C ILE A 350 -7.24 16.48 3.99
N LEU A 351 -8.12 17.20 3.26
CA LEU A 351 -9.12 16.56 2.38
C LEU A 351 -8.47 15.75 1.25
N LEU A 352 -7.35 16.23 0.69
CA LEU A 352 -6.57 15.49 -0.30
C LEU A 352 -6.11 14.14 0.26
N GLY A 353 -5.60 14.13 1.50
CA GLY A 353 -5.19 12.89 2.19
C GLY A 353 -6.37 11.95 2.44
N LEU A 354 -7.52 12.48 2.90
CA LEU A 354 -8.74 11.69 3.13
C LEU A 354 -9.28 11.09 1.82
N GLY A 355 -9.31 11.86 0.72
CA GLY A 355 -9.73 11.40 -0.60
C GLY A 355 -8.84 10.25 -1.11
N TRP A 356 -7.52 10.39 -0.91
CA TRP A 356 -6.56 9.34 -1.23
C TRP A 356 -6.80 8.08 -0.38
N SER A 357 -7.02 8.23 0.92
CA SER A 357 -7.25 7.12 1.85
C SER A 357 -8.48 6.29 1.43
N ALA A 358 -9.62 6.97 1.21
CA ALA A 358 -10.86 6.33 0.78
C ALA A 358 -10.69 5.58 -0.55
N SER A 359 -10.06 6.24 -1.54
CA SER A 359 -9.85 5.68 -2.88
C SER A 359 -8.85 4.52 -2.88
N THR A 360 -7.77 4.62 -2.08
CA THR A 360 -6.71 3.60 -2.03
C THR A 360 -7.19 2.37 -1.27
N VAL A 361 -7.86 2.51 -0.14
CA VAL A 361 -8.39 1.38 0.64
C VAL A 361 -9.43 0.61 -0.17
N ALA A 362 -10.44 1.31 -0.67
CA ALA A 362 -11.51 0.68 -1.43
C ALA A 362 -11.02 0.15 -2.80
N GLY A 363 -10.19 0.94 -3.52
CA GLY A 363 -9.63 0.54 -4.81
C GLY A 363 -8.69 -0.66 -4.71
N SER A 364 -7.83 -0.73 -3.68
CA SER A 364 -6.97 -1.89 -3.44
C SER A 364 -7.76 -3.15 -3.11
N THR A 365 -8.89 -3.00 -2.41
CA THR A 365 -9.81 -4.11 -2.16
C THR A 365 -10.44 -4.58 -3.48
N MET A 366 -10.86 -3.64 -4.36
CA MET A 366 -11.37 -3.98 -5.70
C MET A 366 -10.32 -4.69 -6.56
N VAL A 367 -9.04 -4.31 -6.50
CA VAL A 367 -7.93 -5.01 -7.17
C VAL A 367 -7.89 -6.47 -6.71
N THR A 368 -7.93 -6.70 -5.40
CA THR A 368 -7.90 -8.05 -4.82
C THR A 368 -9.12 -8.90 -5.22
N GLU A 369 -10.31 -8.28 -5.30
CA GLU A 369 -11.57 -8.97 -5.60
C GLU A 369 -11.80 -9.20 -7.11
N SER A 370 -11.00 -8.57 -7.97
CA SER A 370 -11.17 -8.64 -9.42
C SER A 370 -10.60 -9.90 -10.09
N VAL A 371 -9.78 -10.67 -9.36
CA VAL A 371 -9.12 -11.89 -9.87
C VAL A 371 -9.17 -13.02 -8.84
N ALA A 372 -8.97 -14.25 -9.31
CA ALA A 372 -8.86 -15.42 -8.47
C ALA A 372 -7.61 -15.35 -7.56
N VAL A 373 -7.61 -16.11 -6.46
CA VAL A 373 -6.56 -16.04 -5.41
C VAL A 373 -5.16 -16.24 -5.97
N GLN A 374 -4.99 -17.17 -6.89
CA GLN A 374 -3.70 -17.48 -7.53
C GLN A 374 -3.12 -16.32 -8.35
N ASP A 375 -3.98 -15.46 -8.92
CA ASP A 375 -3.57 -14.34 -9.78
C ASP A 375 -3.40 -13.02 -9.00
N ARG A 376 -3.88 -12.97 -7.74
CA ARG A 376 -3.83 -11.77 -6.89
C ARG A 376 -2.44 -11.16 -6.78
N PRO A 377 -1.37 -11.91 -6.43
CA PRO A 377 -0.06 -11.29 -6.25
C PRO A 377 0.48 -10.64 -7.52
N GLY A 378 0.24 -11.28 -8.68
CA GLY A 378 0.63 -10.73 -9.97
C GLY A 378 -0.06 -9.40 -10.29
N LEU A 379 -1.38 -9.35 -10.11
CA LEU A 379 -2.17 -8.13 -10.35
C LEU A 379 -1.85 -7.04 -9.32
N GLN A 380 -1.68 -7.40 -8.05
CA GLN A 380 -1.32 -6.49 -6.97
C GLN A 380 0.04 -5.81 -7.22
N GLY A 381 1.06 -6.59 -7.60
CA GLY A 381 2.37 -6.05 -7.96
C GLY A 381 2.32 -5.14 -9.20
N THR A 382 1.50 -5.48 -10.20
CA THR A 382 1.27 -4.62 -11.36
C THR A 382 0.51 -3.35 -10.98
N SER A 383 -0.46 -3.44 -10.08
CA SER A 383 -1.17 -2.29 -9.54
C SER A 383 -0.23 -1.33 -8.82
N ASP A 384 0.66 -1.84 -7.98
CA ASP A 384 1.64 -1.03 -7.25
C ASP A 384 2.66 -0.38 -8.19
N LEU A 385 3.13 -1.11 -9.22
CA LEU A 385 3.98 -0.53 -10.25
C LEU A 385 3.29 0.64 -10.97
N VAL A 386 2.07 0.41 -11.48
CA VAL A 386 1.31 1.44 -12.22
C VAL A 386 1.01 2.63 -11.32
N MET A 387 0.62 2.38 -10.06
CA MET A 387 0.38 3.43 -9.06
C MET A 387 1.62 4.32 -8.85
N ASN A 388 2.79 3.71 -8.62
CA ASN A 388 4.03 4.46 -8.42
C ASN A 388 4.47 5.22 -9.67
N LEU A 389 4.35 4.62 -10.87
CA LEU A 389 4.65 5.30 -12.13
C LEU A 389 3.71 6.48 -12.39
N CYS A 390 2.41 6.32 -12.14
CA CYS A 390 1.44 7.42 -12.26
C CYS A 390 1.70 8.51 -11.22
N GLY A 391 2.09 8.15 -9.98
CA GLY A 391 2.50 9.11 -8.96
C GLY A 391 3.74 9.90 -9.38
N ALA A 392 4.78 9.21 -9.88
CA ALA A 392 6.00 9.83 -10.38
C ALA A 392 5.71 10.78 -11.57
N ALA A 393 4.89 10.33 -12.54
CA ALA A 393 4.47 11.15 -13.66
C ALA A 393 3.64 12.37 -13.20
N GLY A 394 2.70 12.17 -12.26
CA GLY A 394 1.92 13.24 -11.66
C GLY A 394 2.78 14.29 -10.99
N GLY A 395 3.74 13.88 -10.18
CA GLY A 395 4.70 14.78 -9.52
C GLY A 395 5.61 15.50 -10.52
N ALA A 396 6.14 14.79 -11.51
CA ALA A 396 7.00 15.37 -12.54
C ALA A 396 6.29 16.42 -13.42
N LEU A 397 5.01 16.18 -13.75
CA LEU A 397 4.19 17.12 -14.52
C LEU A 397 3.69 18.29 -13.66
N ALA A 398 3.60 18.13 -12.34
CA ALA A 398 3.05 19.16 -11.46
C ALA A 398 3.87 20.46 -11.46
N GLY A 399 5.22 20.38 -11.55
CA GLY A 399 6.10 21.55 -11.63
C GLY A 399 5.85 22.39 -12.89
N PRO A 400 5.97 21.84 -14.10
CA PRO A 400 5.62 22.54 -15.34
C PRO A 400 4.20 23.09 -15.35
N ILE A 401 3.20 22.32 -14.86
CA ILE A 401 1.81 22.81 -14.78
C ILE A 401 1.71 23.99 -13.81
N LEU A 402 2.39 23.92 -12.64
CA LEU A 402 2.43 25.02 -11.68
C LEU A 402 2.97 26.32 -12.31
N THR A 403 4.04 26.21 -13.12
CA THR A 403 4.62 27.40 -13.79
C THR A 403 3.72 27.98 -14.86
N MET A 404 2.89 27.16 -15.53
CA MET A 404 2.00 27.59 -16.62
C MET A 404 0.69 28.21 -16.11
N VAL A 405 0.07 27.60 -15.08
CA VAL A 405 -1.31 27.95 -14.64
C VAL A 405 -1.41 28.26 -13.15
N GLY A 406 -0.28 28.30 -12.44
CA GLY A 406 -0.26 28.53 -11.00
C GLY A 406 -0.78 27.33 -10.17
N PHE A 407 -0.74 27.48 -8.85
CA PHE A 407 -1.22 26.44 -7.93
C PHE A 407 -2.74 26.26 -8.00
N SER A 408 -3.49 27.34 -8.22
CA SER A 408 -4.93 27.28 -8.46
C SER A 408 -5.25 26.47 -9.71
N GLY A 409 -4.59 26.75 -10.83
CA GLY A 409 -4.79 26.03 -12.09
C GLY A 409 -4.39 24.54 -12.02
N LEU A 410 -3.35 24.22 -11.22
CA LEU A 410 -2.95 22.84 -10.97
C LEU A 410 -4.14 22.00 -10.43
N GLY A 411 -4.94 22.56 -9.50
CA GLY A 411 -6.14 21.89 -8.98
C GLY A 411 -7.14 21.55 -10.08
N LEU A 412 -7.42 22.49 -11.00
CA LEU A 412 -8.36 22.24 -12.10
C LEU A 412 -7.86 21.19 -13.10
N VAL A 413 -6.56 21.18 -13.43
CA VAL A 413 -5.99 20.18 -14.34
C VAL A 413 -6.18 18.77 -13.78
N TYR A 414 -5.88 18.56 -12.48
CA TYR A 414 -6.04 17.25 -11.86
C TYR A 414 -7.49 16.86 -11.55
N LEU A 415 -8.43 17.81 -11.58
CA LEU A 415 -9.87 17.51 -11.49
C LEU A 415 -10.33 16.59 -12.64
N VAL A 416 -9.70 16.67 -13.83
CA VAL A 416 -9.97 15.75 -14.94
C VAL A 416 -9.70 14.30 -14.52
N ALA A 417 -8.59 14.03 -13.83
CA ALA A 417 -8.29 12.68 -13.35
C ALA A 417 -9.33 12.21 -12.31
N VAL A 418 -9.77 13.09 -11.43
CA VAL A 418 -10.85 12.81 -10.45
C VAL A 418 -12.14 12.41 -11.16
N ILE A 419 -12.53 13.14 -12.20
CA ILE A 419 -13.73 12.82 -13.01
C ILE A 419 -13.57 11.45 -13.69
N VAL A 420 -12.42 11.16 -14.28
CA VAL A 420 -12.16 9.85 -14.92
C VAL A 420 -12.31 8.72 -13.90
N VAL A 421 -11.76 8.88 -12.68
CA VAL A 421 -11.89 7.88 -11.60
C VAL A 421 -13.35 7.75 -11.15
N ALA A 422 -14.08 8.86 -10.99
CA ALA A 422 -15.49 8.83 -10.62
C ALA A 422 -16.33 8.07 -11.67
N VAL A 423 -16.10 8.33 -12.96
CA VAL A 423 -16.75 7.59 -14.06
C VAL A 423 -16.40 6.10 -14.01
N ALA A 424 -15.15 5.74 -13.76
CA ALA A 424 -14.75 4.34 -13.62
C ALA A 424 -15.46 3.65 -12.44
N ALA A 425 -15.61 4.34 -11.30
CA ALA A 425 -16.34 3.84 -10.14
C ALA A 425 -17.85 3.66 -10.43
N VAL A 426 -18.49 4.64 -11.08
CA VAL A 426 -19.91 4.54 -11.49
C VAL A 426 -20.13 3.38 -12.46
N ARG A 427 -19.23 3.19 -13.44
CA ARG A 427 -19.30 2.04 -14.35
C ARG A 427 -19.17 0.70 -13.62
N THR A 428 -18.46 0.66 -12.49
CA THR A 428 -18.37 -0.55 -11.65
C THR A 428 -19.68 -0.83 -10.92
N LEU A 429 -20.42 0.19 -10.49
CA LEU A 429 -21.73 0.04 -9.87
C LEU A 429 -22.79 -0.52 -10.86
N ARG A 430 -22.67 -0.13 -12.12
CA ARG A 430 -23.62 -0.53 -13.19
C ARG A 430 -23.27 -1.88 -13.82
N ALA A 431 -22.07 -2.41 -13.57
CA ALA A 431 -21.67 -3.71 -14.11
C ALA A 431 -22.49 -4.84 -13.46
N PRO A 432 -22.97 -5.83 -14.23
CA PRO A 432 -23.65 -7.00 -13.67
C PRO A 432 -22.73 -7.66 -12.63
N ARG A 433 -23.28 -7.98 -11.48
CA ARG A 433 -22.54 -8.78 -10.49
C ARG A 433 -22.28 -10.14 -11.11
N PRO A 434 -21.03 -10.65 -11.09
CA PRO A 434 -20.80 -12.03 -11.49
C PRO A 434 -21.70 -12.93 -10.65
N ALA A 435 -22.44 -13.82 -11.32
CA ALA A 435 -23.20 -14.86 -10.62
C ALA A 435 -22.24 -15.64 -9.72
N ASN A 436 -22.58 -15.73 -8.45
CA ASN A 436 -21.79 -16.46 -7.43
C ASN A 436 -21.73 -17.95 -7.74
#